data_8a46e5be5f078e3e51f9ecfe3c71a16f
#
_entry.id   8a46e5be5f078e3e51f9ecfe3c71a16f
#
_cell.length_a   1.000
_cell.length_b   1.000
_cell.length_c   1.000
_cell.angle_alpha   90.00
_cell.angle_beta   90.00
_cell.angle_gamma   90.00
#
_symmetry.space_group_name_H-M   'P 1'
#
loop_
_entity.id
_entity.type
_entity.pdbx_description
1 polymer ?
#
loop_
_entity_poly.entity_id
_entity_poly.type
_entity_poly.pdbx_seq_one_letter_code
_entity_poly.pdbx_strand_id
1 'polypeptide(L)'
;MCKYKINEKRYVKGKKGEVFMSKIEFKNLDIESLDRLQPFFDMTDYEACDYCFATMFMWRDTYKTKYHIEDDFAIVFGEYEGEIFSVLPLASRENVKKAIDFAMNYFEEIESKVYLRGINKEMVDYVHSNYGDKFEYIEERDLFDYIYDAESLRTLAGRKNQKKRNHINYFLKEYEGRFESRLLDIADFNDCRALLDKWKVQKEDSDADVDDGEYVAIEKIFNNYDKLRDRVKVFGIYVDGALEAFSIGEKLKPNMALIHIEKANPEIRGLYPYINQKFLVDEFPDVEFVNREEDLGIEGLRKAKLSYHPVRFAEKYTVREK
;
A
#
# COMPACT_ATOMS: atom_id res chain seq x y z
N MET A 1 18.85 -24.98 8.29
CA MET A 1 17.56 -24.77 8.99
C MET A 1 17.88 -24.06 10.32
N CYS A 2 18.13 -22.79 10.29
CA CYS A 2 18.37 -21.97 11.50
C CYS A 2 17.03 -21.34 11.90
N LYS A 3 16.44 -21.81 12.98
CA LYS A 3 15.25 -21.22 13.58
C LYS A 3 15.69 -20.01 14.42
N TYR A 4 15.63 -18.84 13.84
CA TYR A 4 15.70 -17.61 14.63
C TYR A 4 14.36 -17.44 15.36
N LYS A 5 14.34 -17.78 16.65
CA LYS A 5 13.29 -17.35 17.56
C LYS A 5 13.60 -15.90 17.92
N ILE A 6 12.70 -14.98 17.60
CA ILE A 6 12.68 -13.64 18.21
C ILE A 6 12.47 -13.86 19.71
N ASN A 7 13.55 -13.78 20.46
CA ASN A 7 13.52 -14.06 21.91
C ASN A 7 13.02 -12.82 22.65
N GLU A 8 12.00 -13.00 23.44
CA GLU A 8 11.28 -11.99 24.21
C GLU A 8 12.05 -11.40 25.41
N LYS A 9 13.36 -11.68 25.58
CA LYS A 9 14.16 -11.16 26.72
C LYS A 9 15.60 -10.95 26.32
N ARG A 10 16.05 -9.72 26.16
CA ARG A 10 17.46 -9.36 26.11
C ARG A 10 17.80 -8.18 27.04
N TYR A 11 19.04 -8.17 27.55
CA TYR A 11 19.57 -7.18 28.48
C TYR A 11 20.42 -6.16 27.72
N VAL A 12 20.20 -4.87 27.95
CA VAL A 12 21.00 -3.79 27.36
C VAL A 12 22.08 -3.38 28.38
N LYS A 13 23.37 -3.38 27.98
CA LYS A 13 24.47 -2.87 28.79
C LYS A 13 24.62 -1.36 28.59
N GLY A 14 24.24 -0.57 29.58
CA GLY A 14 24.53 0.85 29.62
C GLY A 14 26.02 1.14 29.86
N LYS A 15 26.52 2.31 29.42
CA LYS A 15 27.91 2.78 29.53
C LYS A 15 28.47 2.84 30.97
N LYS A 16 27.74 2.48 32.02
CA LYS A 16 28.16 2.46 33.43
C LYS A 16 27.90 1.14 34.13
N GLY A 17 27.76 0.03 33.43
CA GLY A 17 27.62 -1.30 34.06
C GLY A 17 26.26 -1.56 34.71
N GLU A 18 25.31 -0.70 34.62
CA GLU A 18 23.92 -0.95 35.04
C GLU A 18 23.18 -1.69 33.92
N VAL A 19 22.69 -2.88 34.22
CA VAL A 19 21.88 -3.69 33.32
C VAL A 19 20.45 -3.22 33.44
N PHE A 20 20.00 -2.36 32.48
CA PHE A 20 18.60 -2.03 32.35
C PHE A 20 17.92 -3.07 31.45
N MET A 21 16.90 -3.71 31.97
CA MET A 21 15.96 -4.48 31.14
C MET A 21 15.04 -3.51 30.40
N SER A 22 15.42 -3.04 29.22
CA SER A 22 14.44 -2.48 28.29
C SER A 22 13.91 -3.64 27.45
N LYS A 23 12.75 -4.13 27.80
CA LYS A 23 12.05 -5.17 27.06
C LYS A 23 11.38 -4.50 25.86
N ILE A 24 12.05 -4.46 24.69
CA ILE A 24 11.39 -4.06 23.46
C ILE A 24 10.38 -5.16 23.14
N GLU A 25 9.10 -4.85 23.33
CA GLU A 25 8.01 -5.78 23.05
C GLU A 25 7.44 -5.49 21.68
N PHE A 26 7.69 -6.39 20.73
CA PHE A 26 7.03 -6.36 19.42
C PHE A 26 5.71 -7.10 19.46
N LYS A 27 4.66 -6.45 18.94
CA LYS A 27 3.32 -7.01 18.77
C LYS A 27 3.09 -7.39 17.33
N ASN A 28 2.36 -8.49 17.10
CA ASN A 28 1.88 -8.80 15.76
C ASN A 28 0.89 -7.72 15.32
N LEU A 29 0.98 -7.32 14.05
CA LEU A 29 0.02 -6.40 13.46
C LEU A 29 -1.30 -7.14 13.20
N ASP A 30 -2.37 -6.64 13.78
CA ASP A 30 -3.74 -7.14 13.65
C ASP A 30 -4.72 -5.97 13.52
N ILE A 31 -6.01 -6.25 13.38
CA ILE A 31 -7.01 -5.20 13.25
C ILE A 31 -7.15 -4.34 14.51
N GLU A 32 -6.89 -4.88 15.69
CA GLU A 32 -6.91 -4.16 16.96
C GLU A 32 -5.72 -3.18 17.10
N SER A 33 -4.74 -3.29 16.22
CA SER A 33 -3.60 -2.38 16.15
C SER A 33 -3.95 -1.04 15.49
N LEU A 34 -5.09 -0.96 14.78
CA LEU A 34 -5.52 0.23 14.04
C LEU A 34 -5.49 1.50 14.91
N ASP A 35 -6.23 1.49 15.99
CA ASP A 35 -6.38 2.69 16.86
C ASP A 35 -5.05 3.12 17.50
N ARG A 36 -4.13 2.18 17.69
CA ARG A 36 -2.82 2.45 18.27
C ARG A 36 -1.82 3.01 17.27
N LEU A 37 -1.86 2.51 16.03
CA LEU A 37 -0.90 2.89 14.98
C LEU A 37 -1.37 4.09 14.17
N GLN A 38 -2.67 4.31 14.06
CA GLN A 38 -3.21 5.39 13.24
C GLN A 38 -2.65 6.78 13.55
N PRO A 39 -2.47 7.18 14.82
CA PRO A 39 -1.84 8.47 15.12
C PRO A 39 -0.42 8.62 14.53
N PHE A 40 0.33 7.50 14.43
CA PHE A 40 1.67 7.50 13.85
C PHE A 40 1.63 7.56 12.31
N PHE A 41 0.65 6.92 11.65
CA PHE A 41 0.42 7.10 10.22
C PHE A 41 0.02 8.55 9.89
N ASP A 42 -0.83 9.15 10.69
CA ASP A 42 -1.36 10.51 10.48
C ASP A 42 -0.25 11.58 10.64
N MET A 43 0.78 11.31 11.46
CA MET A 43 1.89 12.26 11.64
C MET A 43 2.97 12.16 10.56
N THR A 44 2.98 11.12 9.73
CA THR A 44 3.95 10.99 8.64
C THR A 44 3.56 11.86 7.46
N ASP A 45 4.54 12.30 6.67
CA ASP A 45 4.35 12.99 5.40
C ASP A 45 4.65 12.10 4.18
N TYR A 46 4.76 10.77 4.39
CA TYR A 46 5.10 9.81 3.35
C TYR A 46 3.93 9.61 2.39
N GLU A 47 4.24 9.63 1.09
CA GLU A 47 3.25 9.47 0.02
C GLU A 47 3.16 8.03 -0.55
N ALA A 48 4.06 7.13 -0.13
CA ALA A 48 4.07 5.75 -0.62
C ALA A 48 2.96 4.91 0.03
N CYS A 49 2.41 3.99 -0.74
CA CYS A 49 1.28 3.12 -0.34
C CYS A 49 1.59 2.25 0.88
N ASP A 50 2.87 1.94 1.12
CA ASP A 50 3.32 1.18 2.29
C ASP A 50 2.97 1.88 3.63
N TYR A 51 2.72 3.20 3.60
CA TYR A 51 2.53 4.02 4.81
C TYR A 51 1.07 4.34 5.10
N CYS A 52 0.21 3.33 4.96
CA CYS A 52 -1.12 3.33 5.53
C CYS A 52 -1.42 2.00 6.24
N PHE A 53 -2.35 2.05 7.20
CA PHE A 53 -2.70 0.87 7.98
C PHE A 53 -3.28 -0.24 7.10
N ALA A 54 -4.15 0.10 6.15
CA ALA A 54 -4.82 -0.91 5.33
C ALA A 54 -3.81 -1.73 4.51
N THR A 55 -2.81 -1.11 3.87
CA THR A 55 -1.76 -1.84 3.14
C THR A 55 -0.99 -2.77 4.07
N MET A 56 -0.49 -2.27 5.21
CA MET A 56 0.26 -3.12 6.14
C MET A 56 -0.60 -4.26 6.70
N PHE A 57 -1.89 -4.00 6.94
CA PHE A 57 -2.83 -5.00 7.41
C PHE A 57 -3.16 -6.06 6.35
N MET A 58 -3.34 -5.66 5.10
CA MET A 58 -3.57 -6.57 3.97
C MET A 58 -2.44 -7.59 3.84
N TRP A 59 -1.20 -7.13 3.93
CA TRP A 59 0.01 -7.94 3.69
C TRP A 59 0.67 -8.49 4.97
N ARG A 60 0.07 -8.29 6.16
CA ARG A 60 0.68 -8.63 7.45
C ARG A 60 1.13 -10.08 7.59
N ASP A 61 0.39 -11.04 7.03
CA ASP A 61 0.73 -12.45 7.16
C ASP A 61 1.84 -12.85 6.19
N THR A 62 1.85 -12.24 4.99
CA THR A 62 2.90 -12.42 3.98
C THR A 62 4.26 -11.99 4.54
N TYR A 63 4.28 -10.84 5.22
CA TYR A 63 5.50 -10.28 5.79
C TYR A 63 5.67 -10.55 7.29
N LYS A 64 4.79 -11.32 7.92
CA LYS A 64 4.79 -11.58 9.38
C LYS A 64 4.96 -10.29 10.18
N THR A 65 4.23 -9.27 9.80
CA THR A 65 4.42 -7.89 10.24
C THR A 65 4.23 -7.74 11.74
N LYS A 66 5.18 -7.08 12.38
CA LYS A 66 5.18 -6.73 13.79
C LYS A 66 5.52 -5.27 13.98
N TYR A 67 5.08 -4.70 15.08
CA TYR A 67 5.35 -3.31 15.42
C TYR A 67 5.73 -3.12 16.88
N HIS A 68 6.47 -2.05 17.15
CA HIS A 68 6.77 -1.52 18.46
C HIS A 68 6.49 -0.02 18.48
N ILE A 69 5.96 0.49 19.59
CA ILE A 69 5.62 1.90 19.77
C ILE A 69 6.49 2.48 20.87
N GLU A 70 7.17 3.56 20.55
CA GLU A 70 7.82 4.49 21.46
C GLU A 70 6.96 5.76 21.61
N ASP A 71 7.35 6.69 22.48
CA ASP A 71 6.57 7.91 22.73
C ASP A 71 6.35 8.76 21.46
N ASP A 72 7.36 8.84 20.57
CA ASP A 72 7.41 9.77 19.45
C ASP A 72 7.30 9.09 18.08
N PHE A 73 7.36 7.75 18.01
CA PHE A 73 7.37 7.01 16.76
C PHE A 73 6.91 5.56 16.95
N ALA A 74 6.54 4.93 15.85
CA ALA A 74 6.36 3.48 15.81
C ALA A 74 7.30 2.88 14.76
N ILE A 75 7.80 1.68 15.05
CA ILE A 75 8.66 0.90 14.16
C ILE A 75 7.90 -0.33 13.72
N VAL A 76 7.99 -0.62 12.43
CA VAL A 76 7.37 -1.79 11.82
C VAL A 76 8.45 -2.67 11.21
N PHE A 77 8.47 -3.92 11.64
CA PHE A 77 9.32 -4.97 11.12
C PHE A 77 8.51 -6.01 10.37
N GLY A 78 9.12 -6.55 9.32
CA GLY A 78 8.61 -7.69 8.57
C GLY A 78 9.68 -8.75 8.40
N GLU A 79 9.29 -9.89 7.86
CA GLU A 79 10.17 -10.96 7.42
C GLU A 79 9.83 -11.32 5.98
N TYR A 80 10.83 -11.35 5.12
CA TYR A 80 10.69 -11.77 3.73
C TYR A 80 11.86 -12.69 3.36
N GLU A 81 11.56 -13.85 2.79
CA GLU A 81 12.55 -14.88 2.43
C GLU A 81 13.51 -15.28 3.58
N GLY A 82 13.02 -15.18 4.82
CA GLY A 82 13.81 -15.50 6.00
C GLY A 82 14.68 -14.36 6.53
N GLU A 83 14.66 -13.20 5.90
CA GLU A 83 15.36 -12.00 6.34
C GLU A 83 14.41 -11.02 7.02
N ILE A 84 14.85 -10.47 8.15
CA ILE A 84 14.12 -9.44 8.88
C ILE A 84 14.41 -8.09 8.21
N PHE A 85 13.36 -7.33 7.94
CA PHE A 85 13.48 -5.96 7.45
C PHE A 85 12.66 -4.99 8.30
N SER A 86 13.03 -3.71 8.27
CA SER A 86 12.19 -2.61 8.76
C SER A 86 11.75 -1.75 7.58
N VAL A 87 10.51 -1.29 7.61
CA VAL A 87 10.11 -0.16 6.76
C VAL A 87 10.56 1.15 7.40
N LEU A 88 10.45 2.28 6.69
CA LEU A 88 10.71 3.59 7.29
C LEU A 88 9.82 3.77 8.53
N PRO A 89 10.38 4.14 9.69
CA PRO A 89 9.60 4.32 10.90
C PRO A 89 8.44 5.31 10.74
N LEU A 90 7.32 5.02 11.37
CA LEU A 90 6.16 5.92 11.43
C LEU A 90 6.45 7.01 12.45
N ALA A 91 6.87 8.15 11.98
CA ALA A 91 7.32 9.27 12.81
C ALA A 91 7.08 10.61 12.12
N SER A 92 7.03 11.68 12.91
CA SER A 92 7.09 13.04 12.36
C SER A 92 8.45 13.29 11.72
N ARG A 93 8.52 14.31 10.85
CA ARG A 93 9.78 14.72 10.18
C ARG A 93 10.91 15.02 11.17
N GLU A 94 10.59 15.50 12.36
CA GLU A 94 11.56 15.79 13.41
C GLU A 94 12.14 14.52 14.07
N ASN A 95 11.31 13.49 14.20
CA ASN A 95 11.64 12.28 14.94
C ASN A 95 12.08 11.09 14.07
N VAL A 96 11.89 11.14 12.74
CA VAL A 96 12.20 10.02 11.85
C VAL A 96 13.66 9.58 11.92
N LYS A 97 14.60 10.51 12.06
CA LYS A 97 16.04 10.20 12.18
C LYS A 97 16.34 9.44 13.46
N LYS A 98 15.79 9.89 14.60
CA LYS A 98 15.86 9.19 15.89
C LYS A 98 15.28 7.78 15.78
N ALA A 99 14.18 7.63 15.07
CA ALA A 99 13.52 6.35 14.88
C ALA A 99 14.31 5.40 13.95
N ILE A 100 14.99 5.93 12.92
CA ILE A 100 15.95 5.14 12.11
C ILE A 100 17.11 4.67 12.96
N ASP A 101 17.72 5.55 13.77
CA ASP A 101 18.82 5.18 14.65
C ASP A 101 18.41 4.08 15.64
N PHE A 102 17.17 4.13 16.13
CA PHE A 102 16.60 3.06 16.94
C PHE A 102 16.51 1.74 16.16
N ALA A 103 15.99 1.77 14.93
CA ALA A 103 15.89 0.57 14.09
C ALA A 103 17.27 -0.02 13.78
N MET A 104 18.26 0.82 13.48
CA MET A 104 19.65 0.41 13.24
C MET A 104 20.26 -0.29 14.46
N ASN A 105 20.09 0.31 15.65
CA ASN A 105 20.56 -0.28 16.92
C ASN A 105 19.85 -1.61 17.22
N TYR A 106 18.56 -1.72 16.88
CA TYR A 106 17.82 -2.97 17.08
C TYR A 106 18.37 -4.10 16.18
N PHE A 107 18.71 -3.83 14.91
CA PHE A 107 19.35 -4.82 14.05
C PHE A 107 20.69 -5.31 14.64
N GLU A 108 21.50 -4.40 15.21
CA GLU A 108 22.74 -4.76 15.90
C GLU A 108 22.46 -5.62 17.14
N GLU A 109 21.44 -5.27 17.94
CA GLU A 109 21.05 -6.01 19.15
C GLU A 109 20.62 -7.45 18.85
N ILE A 110 19.89 -7.67 17.75
CA ILE A 110 19.44 -9.00 17.32
C ILE A 110 20.48 -9.76 16.48
N GLU A 111 21.67 -9.20 16.31
CA GLU A 111 22.76 -9.76 15.48
C GLU A 111 22.30 -10.08 14.04
N SER A 112 21.43 -9.23 13.48
CA SER A 112 20.93 -9.34 12.11
C SER A 112 21.54 -8.27 11.24
N LYS A 113 21.74 -8.57 9.95
CA LYS A 113 22.12 -7.55 8.96
C LYS A 113 21.00 -6.51 8.84
N VAL A 114 21.41 -5.26 8.70
CA VAL A 114 20.47 -4.16 8.46
C VAL A 114 19.82 -4.33 7.09
N TYR A 115 18.49 -4.28 7.09
CA TYR A 115 17.69 -4.30 5.88
C TYR A 115 16.50 -3.36 6.07
N LEU A 116 16.58 -2.16 5.44
CA LEU A 116 15.50 -1.18 5.42
C LEU A 116 14.84 -1.19 4.04
N ARG A 117 13.51 -1.27 3.97
CA ARG A 117 12.74 -1.30 2.73
C ARG A 117 11.78 -0.12 2.62
N GLY A 118 11.51 0.31 1.39
CA GLY A 118 10.51 1.33 1.10
C GLY A 118 10.87 2.71 1.64
N ILE A 119 12.14 2.97 1.94
CA ILE A 119 12.57 4.28 2.46
C ILE A 119 12.68 5.30 1.34
N ASN A 120 12.45 6.57 1.68
CA ASN A 120 12.55 7.67 0.73
C ASN A 120 14.00 8.15 0.54
N LYS A 121 14.23 8.94 -0.50
CA LYS A 121 15.57 9.44 -0.84
C LYS A 121 16.22 10.28 0.29
N GLU A 122 15.44 11.09 1.01
CA GLU A 122 15.97 11.90 2.13
C GLU A 122 16.59 11.01 3.22
N MET A 123 15.93 9.89 3.51
CA MET A 123 16.40 8.97 4.54
C MET A 123 17.54 8.07 4.03
N VAL A 124 17.59 7.75 2.75
CA VAL A 124 18.79 7.15 2.12
C VAL A 124 20.01 8.05 2.34
N ASP A 125 19.89 9.35 2.05
CA ASP A 125 20.98 10.31 2.21
C ASP A 125 21.37 10.48 3.68
N TYR A 126 20.40 10.43 4.60
CA TYR A 126 20.66 10.43 6.03
C TYR A 126 21.47 9.20 6.48
N VAL A 127 21.05 8.00 6.11
CA VAL A 127 21.74 6.76 6.47
C VAL A 127 23.15 6.76 5.86
N HIS A 128 23.30 7.13 4.59
CA HIS A 128 24.62 7.22 3.96
C HIS A 128 25.56 8.17 4.69
N SER A 129 25.07 9.35 5.07
CA SER A 129 25.88 10.37 5.74
C SER A 129 26.32 9.99 7.17
N ASN A 130 25.50 9.20 7.88
CA ASN A 130 25.75 8.90 9.29
C ASN A 130 26.35 7.51 9.53
N TYR A 131 26.13 6.56 8.61
CA TYR A 131 26.56 5.17 8.78
C TYR A 131 27.57 4.70 7.72
N GLY A 132 27.86 5.54 6.71
CA GLY A 132 28.94 5.35 5.74
C GLY A 132 28.70 4.26 4.69
N ASP A 133 29.79 3.77 4.11
CA ASP A 133 29.78 2.93 2.89
C ASP A 133 29.57 1.43 3.16
N LYS A 134 29.22 1.03 4.37
CA LYS A 134 28.95 -0.38 4.71
C LYS A 134 27.65 -0.91 4.13
N PHE A 135 26.81 -0.02 3.59
CA PHE A 135 25.51 -0.36 3.01
C PHE A 135 25.52 -0.31 1.49
N GLU A 136 24.63 -1.10 0.91
CA GLU A 136 24.14 -0.95 -0.46
C GLU A 136 22.88 -0.07 -0.43
N TYR A 137 22.72 0.77 -1.46
CA TYR A 137 21.57 1.66 -1.66
C TYR A 137 20.96 1.33 -3.01
N ILE A 138 19.78 0.70 -3.01
CA ILE A 138 19.14 0.17 -4.19
C ILE A 138 17.89 0.99 -4.48
N GLU A 139 17.81 1.54 -5.69
CA GLU A 139 16.59 2.19 -6.19
C GLU A 139 15.63 1.11 -6.70
N GLU A 140 14.45 1.03 -6.07
CA GLU A 140 13.45 -0.01 -6.37
C GLU A 140 12.41 0.53 -7.39
N ARG A 141 12.86 0.82 -8.64
CA ARG A 141 12.01 1.45 -9.67
C ARG A 141 10.68 0.71 -9.89
N ASP A 142 10.66 -0.60 -9.79
CA ASP A 142 9.50 -1.44 -10.00
C ASP A 142 8.45 -1.29 -8.88
N LEU A 143 8.88 -0.79 -7.72
CA LEU A 143 8.06 -0.52 -6.54
C LEU A 143 7.68 0.96 -6.40
N PHE A 144 8.04 1.84 -7.32
CA PHE A 144 7.65 3.25 -7.27
C PHE A 144 6.15 3.42 -7.46
N ASP A 145 5.49 4.14 -6.55
CA ASP A 145 4.08 4.46 -6.72
C ASP A 145 3.87 5.58 -7.72
N TYR A 146 2.81 5.45 -8.48
CA TYR A 146 2.39 6.41 -9.50
C TYR A 146 1.45 7.46 -8.89
N ILE A 147 1.91 8.71 -8.84
CA ILE A 147 1.13 9.85 -8.31
C ILE A 147 0.57 10.66 -9.48
N TYR A 148 -0.74 10.88 -9.45
CA TYR A 148 -1.48 11.60 -10.48
C TYR A 148 -2.10 12.87 -9.93
N ASP A 149 -2.30 13.85 -10.80
CA ASP A 149 -3.20 14.97 -10.56
C ASP A 149 -4.64 14.46 -10.55
N ALA A 150 -5.34 14.67 -9.45
CA ALA A 150 -6.68 14.13 -9.24
C ALA A 150 -7.71 14.74 -10.20
N GLU A 151 -7.60 16.03 -10.49
CA GLU A 151 -8.50 16.70 -11.42
C GLU A 151 -8.33 16.17 -12.85
N SER A 152 -7.08 15.85 -13.25
CA SER A 152 -6.80 15.20 -14.54
C SER A 152 -7.47 13.83 -14.65
N LEU A 153 -7.51 13.05 -13.56
CA LEU A 153 -8.19 11.75 -13.54
C LEU A 153 -9.71 11.87 -13.48
N ARG A 154 -10.24 12.81 -12.69
CA ARG A 154 -11.70 13.07 -12.60
C ARG A 154 -12.30 13.55 -13.90
N THR A 155 -11.62 14.46 -14.60
CA THR A 155 -12.15 15.07 -15.83
C THR A 155 -11.70 14.38 -17.11
N LEU A 156 -10.54 13.72 -17.06
CA LEU A 156 -9.82 13.21 -18.23
C LEU A 156 -9.69 14.28 -19.33
N ALA A 157 -9.55 15.55 -18.96
CA ALA A 157 -9.49 16.67 -19.88
C ALA A 157 -8.29 16.60 -20.84
N GLY A 158 -8.39 17.30 -21.95
CA GLY A 158 -7.31 17.45 -22.93
C GLY A 158 -7.21 16.30 -23.94
N ARG A 159 -6.40 16.56 -24.98
CA ARG A 159 -6.21 15.64 -26.13
C ARG A 159 -5.57 14.31 -25.73
N LYS A 160 -4.65 14.33 -24.75
CA LYS A 160 -3.93 13.15 -24.28
C LYS A 160 -4.86 12.07 -23.70
N ASN A 161 -5.99 12.46 -23.12
CA ASN A 161 -6.97 11.57 -22.49
C ASN A 161 -8.17 11.25 -23.43
N GLN A 162 -8.19 11.72 -24.67
CA GLN A 162 -9.32 11.54 -25.57
C GLN A 162 -9.70 10.08 -25.76
N LYS A 163 -8.73 9.17 -25.89
CA LYS A 163 -9.00 7.75 -26.05
C LYS A 163 -9.76 7.17 -24.84
N LYS A 164 -9.39 7.58 -23.61
CA LYS A 164 -10.08 7.16 -22.39
C LYS A 164 -11.51 7.69 -22.33
N ARG A 165 -11.72 8.98 -22.63
CA ARG A 165 -13.07 9.55 -22.72
C ARG A 165 -13.93 8.83 -23.75
N ASN A 166 -13.35 8.48 -24.92
CA ASN A 166 -14.08 7.75 -25.94
C ASN A 166 -14.52 6.35 -25.48
N HIS A 167 -13.65 5.65 -24.69
CA HIS A 167 -14.01 4.38 -24.09
C HIS A 167 -15.12 4.54 -23.04
N ILE A 168 -15.05 5.55 -22.18
CA ILE A 168 -16.11 5.86 -21.20
C ILE A 168 -17.42 6.21 -21.90
N ASN A 169 -17.39 7.09 -22.91
CA ASN A 169 -18.59 7.47 -23.66
C ASN A 169 -19.24 6.27 -24.37
N TYR A 170 -18.41 5.33 -24.85
CA TYR A 170 -18.93 4.08 -25.40
C TYR A 170 -19.67 3.27 -24.32
N PHE A 171 -19.07 3.09 -23.15
CA PHE A 171 -19.69 2.38 -22.02
C PHE A 171 -21.02 3.03 -21.63
N LEU A 172 -21.01 4.33 -21.39
CA LEU A 172 -22.20 5.09 -20.98
C LEU A 172 -23.36 4.98 -21.98
N LYS A 173 -23.03 4.99 -23.27
CA LYS A 173 -24.06 4.86 -24.35
C LYS A 173 -24.56 3.42 -24.47
N GLU A 174 -23.66 2.44 -24.43
CA GLU A 174 -24.02 1.03 -24.66
C GLU A 174 -24.87 0.47 -23.51
N TYR A 175 -24.59 0.93 -22.28
CA TYR A 175 -25.26 0.44 -21.07
C TYR A 175 -26.19 1.49 -20.45
N GLU A 176 -26.67 2.46 -21.23
CA GLU A 176 -27.59 3.49 -20.74
C GLU A 176 -28.81 2.87 -20.08
N GLY A 177 -29.10 3.26 -18.82
CA GLY A 177 -30.19 2.71 -18.00
C GLY A 177 -29.99 1.26 -17.51
N ARG A 178 -28.83 0.64 -17.78
CA ARG A 178 -28.52 -0.75 -17.43
C ARG A 178 -27.37 -0.90 -16.44
N PHE A 179 -26.81 0.18 -15.93
CA PHE A 179 -25.76 0.14 -14.94
C PHE A 179 -26.06 1.04 -13.73
N GLU A 180 -25.49 0.67 -12.60
CA GLU A 180 -25.53 1.42 -11.35
C GLU A 180 -24.10 1.49 -10.76
N SER A 181 -23.73 2.62 -10.18
CA SER A 181 -22.46 2.80 -9.46
C SER A 181 -22.72 3.31 -8.06
N ARG A 182 -22.12 2.68 -7.05
CA ARG A 182 -22.35 3.03 -5.65
C ARG A 182 -21.24 2.51 -4.72
N LEU A 183 -21.20 3.04 -3.50
CA LEU A 183 -20.48 2.39 -2.41
C LEU A 183 -21.07 1.00 -2.13
N LEU A 184 -20.17 0.07 -1.85
CA LEU A 184 -20.49 -1.29 -1.44
C LEU A 184 -20.36 -1.44 0.08
N ASP A 185 -21.15 -2.35 0.63
CA ASP A 185 -21.08 -2.74 2.04
C ASP A 185 -20.96 -4.26 2.16
N ILE A 186 -20.84 -4.78 3.35
CA ILE A 186 -20.66 -6.21 3.68
C ILE A 186 -21.61 -7.11 2.89
N ALA A 187 -22.86 -6.68 2.70
CA ALA A 187 -23.86 -7.44 1.95
C ALA A 187 -23.47 -7.68 0.48
N ASP A 188 -22.63 -6.80 -0.10
CA ASP A 188 -22.22 -6.85 -1.51
C ASP A 188 -20.92 -7.64 -1.72
N PHE A 189 -20.20 -8.01 -0.67
CA PHE A 189 -18.84 -8.60 -0.83
C PHE A 189 -18.84 -9.98 -1.47
N ASN A 190 -19.97 -10.71 -1.44
CA ASN A 190 -20.10 -11.95 -2.19
C ASN A 190 -20.08 -11.69 -3.71
N ASP A 191 -20.61 -10.57 -4.18
CA ASP A 191 -20.55 -10.19 -5.59
C ASP A 191 -19.11 -9.82 -5.98
N CYS A 192 -18.36 -9.15 -5.08
CA CYS A 192 -16.93 -8.87 -5.29
C CYS A 192 -16.12 -10.17 -5.41
N ARG A 193 -16.38 -11.16 -4.56
CA ARG A 193 -15.75 -12.50 -4.63
C ARG A 193 -16.06 -13.19 -5.95
N ALA A 194 -17.31 -13.18 -6.36
CA ALA A 194 -17.72 -13.78 -7.62
C ALA A 194 -17.02 -13.12 -8.84
N LEU A 195 -16.80 -11.80 -8.80
CA LEU A 195 -16.04 -11.10 -9.85
C LEU A 195 -14.54 -11.46 -9.80
N LEU A 196 -13.95 -11.57 -8.62
CA LEU A 196 -12.55 -12.02 -8.46
C LEU A 196 -12.33 -13.44 -8.98
N ASP A 197 -13.26 -14.36 -8.70
CA ASP A 197 -13.20 -15.73 -9.19
C ASP A 197 -13.27 -15.78 -10.72
N LYS A 198 -14.17 -15.02 -11.34
CA LYS A 198 -14.23 -14.88 -12.82
C LYS A 198 -12.90 -14.37 -13.38
N TRP A 199 -12.34 -13.34 -12.73
CA TRP A 199 -11.09 -12.72 -13.16
C TRP A 199 -9.89 -13.68 -13.03
N LYS A 200 -9.86 -14.51 -11.98
CA LYS A 200 -8.86 -15.56 -11.76
C LYS A 200 -8.88 -16.58 -12.89
N VAL A 201 -10.05 -17.12 -13.22
CA VAL A 201 -10.22 -18.09 -14.32
C VAL A 201 -9.71 -17.52 -15.65
N GLN A 202 -10.07 -16.27 -15.96
CA GLN A 202 -9.62 -15.61 -17.21
C GLN A 202 -8.10 -15.41 -17.28
N LYS A 203 -7.44 -15.22 -16.12
CA LYS A 203 -5.97 -15.10 -16.05
C LYS A 203 -5.26 -16.45 -16.17
N GLU A 204 -5.77 -17.50 -15.56
CA GLU A 204 -5.22 -18.86 -15.67
C GLU A 204 -5.19 -19.33 -17.13
N ASP A 205 -6.21 -18.99 -17.91
CA ASP A 205 -6.25 -19.26 -19.36
C ASP A 205 -5.20 -18.46 -20.17
N SER A 206 -4.56 -17.45 -19.58
CA SER A 206 -3.59 -16.56 -20.24
C SER A 206 -2.12 -16.82 -19.85
N ASP A 207 -1.78 -17.90 -19.15
CA ASP A 207 -0.44 -18.22 -18.62
C ASP A 207 0.15 -17.10 -17.71
N ALA A 208 -0.69 -16.22 -17.16
CA ALA A 208 -0.25 -15.21 -16.22
C ALA A 208 -0.23 -15.77 -14.80
N ASP A 209 0.88 -15.58 -14.08
CA ASP A 209 0.95 -15.91 -12.65
C ASP A 209 -0.20 -15.25 -11.89
N VAL A 210 -1.07 -16.06 -11.31
CA VAL A 210 -2.16 -15.59 -10.47
C VAL A 210 -1.59 -15.38 -9.08
N ASP A 211 -1.50 -14.13 -8.65
CA ASP A 211 -1.10 -13.82 -7.28
C ASP A 211 -2.25 -14.10 -6.31
N ASP A 212 -2.24 -15.29 -5.71
CA ASP A 212 -3.18 -15.65 -4.64
C ASP A 212 -3.04 -14.72 -3.42
N GLY A 213 -1.94 -14.00 -3.27
CA GLY A 213 -1.70 -13.03 -2.21
C GLY A 213 -2.65 -11.85 -2.27
N GLU A 214 -2.94 -11.31 -3.47
CA GLU A 214 -3.89 -10.21 -3.65
C GLU A 214 -5.32 -10.61 -3.22
N TYR A 215 -5.76 -11.81 -3.59
CA TYR A 215 -7.06 -12.32 -3.15
C TYR A 215 -7.15 -12.40 -1.61
N VAL A 216 -6.12 -12.97 -0.98
CA VAL A 216 -6.05 -13.07 0.49
C VAL A 216 -6.01 -11.68 1.14
N ALA A 217 -5.32 -10.72 0.53
CA ALA A 217 -5.26 -9.34 1.00
C ALA A 217 -6.63 -8.65 0.96
N ILE A 218 -7.38 -8.81 -0.13
CA ILE A 218 -8.75 -8.29 -0.29
C ILE A 218 -9.68 -8.91 0.76
N GLU A 219 -9.62 -10.23 0.97
CA GLU A 219 -10.41 -10.93 1.98
C GLU A 219 -10.18 -10.39 3.39
N LYS A 220 -8.97 -9.95 3.73
CA LYS A 220 -8.70 -9.32 5.02
C LYS A 220 -9.45 -8.00 5.20
N ILE A 221 -9.56 -7.20 4.13
CA ILE A 221 -10.38 -5.98 4.17
C ILE A 221 -11.85 -6.35 4.36
N PHE A 222 -12.39 -7.25 3.54
CA PHE A 222 -13.81 -7.63 3.61
C PHE A 222 -14.20 -8.20 4.96
N ASN A 223 -13.36 -9.09 5.52
CA ASN A 223 -13.63 -9.75 6.80
C ASN A 223 -13.48 -8.82 8.01
N ASN A 224 -12.89 -7.63 7.85
CA ASN A 224 -12.70 -6.65 8.92
C ASN A 224 -13.30 -5.28 8.58
N TYR A 225 -14.19 -5.23 7.59
CA TYR A 225 -14.73 -3.98 7.06
C TYR A 225 -15.46 -3.14 8.09
N ASP A 226 -16.14 -3.76 9.06
CA ASP A 226 -16.79 -3.05 10.16
C ASP A 226 -15.85 -2.08 10.90
N LYS A 227 -14.57 -2.42 11.03
CA LYS A 227 -13.55 -1.58 11.67
C LYS A 227 -12.83 -0.65 10.69
N LEU A 228 -12.88 -0.94 9.40
CA LEU A 228 -12.15 -0.19 8.37
C LEU A 228 -13.05 0.80 7.61
N ARG A 229 -14.38 0.64 7.63
CA ARG A 229 -15.34 1.36 6.79
C ARG A 229 -15.30 2.89 6.88
N ASP A 230 -14.86 3.44 8.03
CA ASP A 230 -14.74 4.89 8.20
C ASP A 230 -13.55 5.47 7.41
N ARG A 231 -12.62 4.62 6.97
CA ARG A 231 -11.40 4.99 6.23
C ARG A 231 -11.37 4.39 4.84
N VAL A 232 -11.54 3.09 4.75
CA VAL A 232 -11.48 2.32 3.50
C VAL A 232 -12.85 2.31 2.84
N LYS A 233 -12.91 2.71 1.58
CA LYS A 233 -14.12 2.70 0.76
C LYS A 233 -14.02 1.57 -0.25
N VAL A 234 -15.11 0.85 -0.44
CA VAL A 234 -15.29 -0.13 -1.50
C VAL A 234 -16.39 0.39 -2.42
N PHE A 235 -16.08 0.58 -3.71
CA PHE A 235 -16.97 1.15 -4.68
C PHE A 235 -17.20 0.17 -5.83
N GLY A 236 -18.43 0.01 -6.29
CA GLY A 236 -18.77 -0.98 -7.29
C GLY A 236 -19.61 -0.42 -8.43
N ILE A 237 -19.53 -1.11 -9.57
CA ILE A 237 -20.37 -0.88 -10.73
C ILE A 237 -21.08 -2.17 -11.10
N TYR A 238 -22.40 -2.15 -11.02
CA TYR A 238 -23.28 -3.21 -11.50
C TYR A 238 -23.69 -2.93 -12.95
N VAL A 239 -23.69 -3.96 -13.77
CA VAL A 239 -24.21 -3.91 -15.14
C VAL A 239 -25.17 -5.07 -15.30
N ASP A 240 -26.40 -4.79 -15.78
CA ASP A 240 -27.48 -5.77 -15.91
C ASP A 240 -27.74 -6.58 -14.60
N GLY A 241 -27.52 -5.93 -13.45
CA GLY A 241 -27.74 -6.54 -12.14
C GLY A 241 -26.57 -7.39 -11.60
N ALA A 242 -25.48 -7.54 -12.34
CA ALA A 242 -24.26 -8.21 -11.89
C ALA A 242 -23.15 -7.20 -11.57
N LEU A 243 -22.37 -7.42 -10.51
CA LEU A 243 -21.18 -6.63 -10.23
C LEU A 243 -20.11 -6.93 -11.27
N GLU A 244 -19.73 -5.94 -12.06
CA GLU A 244 -18.77 -6.08 -13.15
C GLU A 244 -17.49 -5.26 -12.93
N ALA A 245 -17.47 -4.37 -11.92
CA ALA A 245 -16.24 -3.72 -11.47
C ALA A 245 -16.33 -3.33 -10.00
N PHE A 246 -15.20 -3.38 -9.28
CA PHE A 246 -15.06 -2.74 -7.98
C PHE A 246 -13.67 -2.15 -7.78
N SER A 247 -13.58 -1.17 -6.88
CA SER A 247 -12.34 -0.54 -6.45
C SER A 247 -12.32 -0.38 -4.94
N ILE A 248 -11.13 -0.51 -4.34
CA ILE A 248 -10.88 -0.29 -2.91
C ILE A 248 -9.88 0.85 -2.78
N GLY A 249 -10.17 1.83 -1.94
CA GLY A 249 -9.28 2.96 -1.71
C GLY A 249 -9.59 3.72 -0.44
N GLU A 250 -8.69 4.59 -0.05
CA GLU A 250 -8.80 5.44 1.13
C GLU A 250 -8.13 6.82 0.92
N LYS A 251 -8.28 7.72 1.88
CA LYS A 251 -7.44 8.93 1.94
C LYS A 251 -6.14 8.59 2.65
N LEU A 252 -5.04 8.54 1.90
CA LEU A 252 -3.69 8.37 2.45
C LEU A 252 -3.25 9.62 3.22
N LYS A 253 -3.57 10.79 2.68
CA LYS A 253 -3.33 12.12 3.27
C LYS A 253 -4.55 13.00 3.03
N PRO A 254 -4.68 14.13 3.75
CA PRO A 254 -5.84 15.02 3.56
C PRO A 254 -6.08 15.44 2.11
N ASN A 255 -5.01 15.58 1.33
CA ASN A 255 -5.05 15.97 -0.08
C ASN A 255 -4.73 14.85 -1.07
N MET A 256 -4.61 13.58 -0.60
CA MET A 256 -4.23 12.46 -1.46
C MET A 256 -5.10 11.23 -1.20
N ALA A 257 -5.72 10.70 -2.24
CA ALA A 257 -6.35 9.38 -2.25
C ALA A 257 -5.32 8.30 -2.61
N LEU A 258 -5.51 7.11 -2.06
CA LEU A 258 -4.80 5.88 -2.40
C LEU A 258 -5.79 4.86 -2.95
N ILE A 259 -5.51 4.31 -4.12
CA ILE A 259 -6.30 3.27 -4.75
C ILE A 259 -5.54 1.96 -4.67
N HIS A 260 -5.96 1.08 -3.77
CA HIS A 260 -5.34 -0.22 -3.52
C HIS A 260 -5.68 -1.23 -4.60
N ILE A 261 -6.97 -1.33 -4.91
CA ILE A 261 -7.51 -2.36 -5.80
C ILE A 261 -8.40 -1.71 -6.84
N GLU A 262 -8.27 -2.13 -8.08
CA GLU A 262 -9.17 -1.78 -9.16
C GLU A 262 -9.35 -3.00 -10.05
N LYS A 263 -10.53 -3.61 -10.02
CA LYS A 263 -10.90 -4.78 -10.82
C LYS A 263 -12.13 -4.47 -11.67
N ALA A 264 -12.09 -4.88 -12.92
CA ALA A 264 -13.24 -4.75 -13.81
C ALA A 264 -13.25 -5.90 -14.82
N ASN A 265 -14.42 -6.25 -15.31
CA ASN A 265 -14.57 -7.19 -16.41
C ASN A 265 -13.94 -6.60 -17.69
N PRO A 266 -12.87 -7.21 -18.25
CA PRO A 266 -12.18 -6.69 -19.41
C PRO A 266 -13.01 -6.79 -20.70
N GLU A 267 -14.04 -7.63 -20.74
CA GLU A 267 -14.94 -7.78 -21.88
C GLU A 267 -15.89 -6.58 -22.03
N ILE A 268 -16.14 -5.84 -20.94
CA ILE A 268 -16.96 -4.63 -20.96
C ILE A 268 -16.09 -3.43 -21.31
N ARG A 269 -16.12 -3.08 -22.60
CA ARG A 269 -15.32 -1.97 -23.11
C ARG A 269 -15.65 -0.65 -22.40
N GLY A 270 -14.62 -0.03 -21.83
CA GLY A 270 -14.72 1.28 -21.17
C GLY A 270 -15.02 1.22 -19.67
N LEU A 271 -15.24 0.03 -19.10
CA LEU A 271 -15.54 -0.14 -17.68
C LEU A 271 -14.34 0.22 -16.78
N TYR A 272 -13.13 -0.25 -17.10
CA TYR A 272 -11.91 0.14 -16.34
C TYR A 272 -11.69 1.66 -16.25
N PRO A 273 -11.64 2.44 -17.35
CA PRO A 273 -11.48 3.87 -17.22
C PRO A 273 -12.70 4.55 -16.59
N TYR A 274 -13.88 3.95 -16.65
CA TYR A 274 -15.07 4.50 -16.01
C TYR A 274 -15.02 4.33 -14.50
N ILE A 275 -14.70 3.14 -13.96
CA ILE A 275 -14.61 2.96 -12.51
C ILE A 275 -13.50 3.82 -11.92
N ASN A 276 -12.33 3.92 -12.59
CA ASN A 276 -11.25 4.79 -12.16
C ASN A 276 -11.69 6.25 -12.02
N GLN A 277 -12.40 6.78 -13.03
CA GLN A 277 -12.93 8.15 -12.99
C GLN A 277 -14.04 8.31 -11.94
N LYS A 278 -15.03 7.42 -11.97
CA LYS A 278 -16.27 7.54 -11.18
C LYS A 278 -15.98 7.45 -9.69
N PHE A 279 -15.12 6.52 -9.26
CA PHE A 279 -14.71 6.38 -7.87
C PHE A 279 -14.08 7.67 -7.31
N LEU A 280 -13.22 8.32 -8.11
CA LEU A 280 -12.59 9.58 -7.70
C LEU A 280 -13.59 10.75 -7.67
N VAL A 281 -14.53 10.79 -8.61
CA VAL A 281 -15.54 11.84 -8.65
C VAL A 281 -16.49 11.75 -7.45
N ASP A 282 -16.93 10.53 -7.11
CA ASP A 282 -17.95 10.33 -6.10
C ASP A 282 -17.36 10.36 -4.68
N GLU A 283 -16.19 9.73 -4.47
CA GLU A 283 -15.69 9.44 -3.12
C GLU A 283 -14.48 10.28 -2.70
N PHE A 284 -13.76 10.86 -3.68
CA PHE A 284 -12.57 11.67 -3.43
C PHE A 284 -12.60 13.01 -4.20
N PRO A 285 -13.71 13.80 -4.10
CA PRO A 285 -13.86 15.02 -4.87
C PRO A 285 -12.89 16.15 -4.48
N ASP A 286 -12.39 16.11 -3.25
CA ASP A 286 -11.61 17.17 -2.59
C ASP A 286 -10.10 16.92 -2.56
N VAL A 287 -9.59 15.77 -3.04
CA VAL A 287 -8.16 15.49 -3.07
C VAL A 287 -7.47 16.17 -4.28
N GLU A 288 -6.21 16.54 -4.10
CA GLU A 288 -5.37 17.12 -5.15
C GLU A 288 -4.61 16.03 -5.93
N PHE A 289 -4.24 14.94 -5.25
CA PHE A 289 -3.43 13.87 -5.79
C PHE A 289 -4.10 12.51 -5.61
N VAL A 290 -3.69 11.57 -6.46
CA VAL A 290 -4.08 10.16 -6.36
C VAL A 290 -2.84 9.30 -6.50
N ASN A 291 -2.55 8.49 -5.47
CA ASN A 291 -1.61 7.39 -5.55
C ASN A 291 -2.34 6.15 -6.05
N ARG A 292 -1.81 5.49 -7.08
CA ARG A 292 -2.34 4.24 -7.63
C ARG A 292 -1.32 3.10 -7.55
N GLU A 293 -0.50 3.12 -6.52
CA GLU A 293 0.51 2.11 -6.20
C GLU A 293 1.52 1.83 -7.34
N GLU A 294 2.36 0.82 -7.18
CA GLU A 294 3.44 0.43 -8.06
C GLU A 294 2.99 -0.42 -9.26
N ASP A 295 3.92 -0.68 -10.20
CA ASP A 295 3.72 -1.55 -11.36
C ASP A 295 4.33 -2.96 -11.23
N LEU A 296 5.07 -3.23 -10.15
CA LEU A 296 5.72 -4.50 -9.84
C LEU A 296 6.63 -5.03 -10.98
N GLY A 297 7.13 -4.16 -11.85
CA GLY A 297 7.91 -4.55 -13.03
C GLY A 297 7.07 -5.18 -14.16
N ILE A 298 5.74 -5.25 -14.03
CA ILE A 298 4.84 -5.83 -15.04
C ILE A 298 4.66 -4.83 -16.18
N GLU A 299 5.18 -5.14 -17.37
CA GLU A 299 5.20 -4.23 -18.52
C GLU A 299 3.81 -3.71 -18.90
N GLY A 300 2.82 -4.60 -18.92
CA GLY A 300 1.42 -4.24 -19.24
C GLY A 300 0.82 -3.24 -18.24
N LEU A 301 1.06 -3.47 -16.94
CA LEU A 301 0.60 -2.60 -15.86
C LEU A 301 1.34 -1.25 -15.91
N ARG A 302 2.67 -1.26 -16.10
CA ARG A 302 3.50 -0.06 -16.30
C ARG A 302 2.96 0.79 -17.44
N LYS A 303 2.70 0.18 -18.60
CA LYS A 303 2.13 0.87 -19.76
C LYS A 303 0.75 1.46 -19.47
N ALA A 304 -0.10 0.71 -18.79
CA ALA A 304 -1.42 1.17 -18.39
C ALA A 304 -1.32 2.40 -17.46
N LYS A 305 -0.50 2.32 -16.39
CA LYS A 305 -0.29 3.42 -15.43
C LYS A 305 0.32 4.65 -16.09
N LEU A 306 1.38 4.51 -16.88
CA LEU A 306 1.99 5.64 -17.63
C LEU A 306 1.00 6.31 -18.60
N SER A 307 0.04 5.57 -19.14
CA SER A 307 -0.96 6.12 -20.06
C SER A 307 -1.92 7.14 -19.44
N TYR A 308 -1.93 7.23 -18.10
CA TYR A 308 -2.68 8.25 -17.34
C TYR A 308 -1.85 9.47 -16.98
N HIS A 309 -0.55 9.51 -17.38
CA HIS A 309 0.35 10.64 -17.24
C HIS A 309 0.57 11.05 -15.78
N PRO A 310 1.25 10.22 -14.99
CA PRO A 310 1.58 10.55 -13.61
C PRO A 310 2.38 11.86 -13.55
N VAL A 311 2.17 12.66 -12.52
CA VAL A 311 2.87 13.94 -12.32
C VAL A 311 4.19 13.77 -11.58
N ARG A 312 4.32 12.69 -10.77
CA ARG A 312 5.54 12.30 -10.06
C ARG A 312 5.44 10.85 -9.62
N PHE A 313 6.49 10.36 -8.99
CA PHE A 313 6.52 9.07 -8.31
C PHE A 313 6.76 9.26 -6.81
N ALA A 314 6.18 8.39 -5.98
CA ALA A 314 6.70 8.18 -4.64
C ALA A 314 7.82 7.13 -4.78
N GLU A 315 9.06 7.62 -4.71
CA GLU A 315 10.26 6.81 -4.92
C GLU A 315 10.53 5.95 -3.68
N LYS A 316 10.92 4.70 -3.91
CA LYS A 316 11.22 3.72 -2.87
C LYS A 316 12.63 3.18 -3.04
N TYR A 317 13.34 3.11 -1.94
CA TYR A 317 14.72 2.61 -1.89
C TYR A 317 14.86 1.52 -0.83
N THR A 318 15.81 0.65 -1.08
CA THR A 318 16.29 -0.35 -0.12
C THR A 318 17.67 0.03 0.36
N VAL A 319 17.91 -0.04 1.69
CA VAL A 319 19.23 0.03 2.29
C VAL A 319 19.54 -1.31 2.91
N ARG A 320 20.65 -1.91 2.48
CA ARG A 320 21.03 -3.26 2.90
C ARG A 320 22.51 -3.30 3.28
N GLU A 321 22.82 -3.97 4.38
CA GLU A 321 24.20 -4.21 4.81
C GLU A 321 24.89 -5.22 3.87
N LYS A 322 26.10 -4.87 3.39
CA LYS A 322 26.88 -5.66 2.42
C LYS A 322 27.29 -7.04 2.94
#